data_41b8bf9873e0803908dfd0e0fc7eb937
#
_entry.id   41b8bf9873e0803908dfd0e0fc7eb937
#
_cell.length_a   1.000
_cell.length_b   1.000
_cell.length_c   1.000
_cell.angle_alpha   90.00
_cell.angle_beta   90.00
_cell.angle_gamma   90.00
#
_symmetry.space_group_name_H-M   'P 1'
#
loop_
_entity.id
_entity.type
_entity.pdbx_description
1 polymer ?
#
loop_
_entity_poly.entity_id
_entity_poly.type
_entity_poly.pdbx_seq_one_letter_code
_entity_poly.pdbx_strand_id
1 'polypeptide(L)'
;MRSTFIIFGGIGVARERDLWRNGCIDWNDLPESGISMSPRLRREVEEAENAFKNMDAVYFASRLRPAERWRLLFDFENSCAFVDIEMDGYGKYANPAVVGICRNNSYSYLLKGKDLNRQNIADKLGDSKILVFYNGARHDLRFLKRLFPDIGDRYAAVDLLPIANQLGLKGGLKKIERELCIKRSRIVELSVSGRAVQLWKSWTRTGRRAFLNMLTLYNSEDTCNLYPISMKLRDMMRSGYMEGY
;
A
#
# COMPACT_ATOMS: atom_id res chain seq x y z
N MET A 1 -11.75 6.61 -8.54
CA MET A 1 -11.39 5.80 -9.75
C MET A 1 -12.03 6.31 -11.03
N ARG A 2 -13.24 6.81 -10.99
CA ARG A 2 -14.01 7.20 -12.21
C ARG A 2 -13.36 8.30 -13.06
N SER A 3 -12.48 9.10 -12.48
CA SER A 3 -11.65 10.10 -13.19
C SER A 3 -10.29 9.54 -13.67
N THR A 4 -10.06 8.24 -13.56
CA THR A 4 -8.81 7.58 -13.95
C THR A 4 -8.98 6.92 -15.31
N PHE A 5 -8.41 7.51 -16.36
CA PHE A 5 -8.53 7.03 -17.74
C PHE A 5 -7.34 6.18 -18.20
N ILE A 6 -6.20 6.24 -17.52
CA ILE A 6 -5.01 5.45 -17.86
C ILE A 6 -5.18 3.94 -17.65
N ILE A 7 -6.29 3.50 -17.09
CA ILE A 7 -6.67 2.08 -17.00
C ILE A 7 -7.18 1.52 -18.34
N PHE A 8 -7.53 2.38 -19.28
CA PHE A 8 -8.04 2.02 -20.60
C PHE A 8 -6.92 1.94 -21.65
N GLY A 9 -6.99 0.97 -22.52
CA GLY A 9 -6.01 0.78 -23.59
C GLY A 9 -5.91 2.02 -24.51
N GLY A 10 -4.67 2.48 -24.75
CA GLY A 10 -4.40 3.63 -25.62
C GLY A 10 -4.53 5.01 -24.95
N ILE A 11 -4.89 5.06 -23.66
CA ILE A 11 -4.93 6.30 -22.90
C ILE A 11 -3.75 6.32 -21.93
N GLY A 12 -2.73 7.13 -22.23
CA GLY A 12 -1.60 7.39 -21.34
C GLY A 12 -1.82 8.64 -20.50
N VAL A 13 -0.88 8.93 -19.60
CA VAL A 13 -0.96 10.09 -18.66
C VAL A 13 -1.15 11.42 -19.38
N ALA A 14 -0.46 11.64 -20.49
CA ALA A 14 -0.61 12.88 -21.27
C ALA A 14 -2.04 13.03 -21.78
N ARG A 15 -2.59 11.99 -22.42
CA ARG A 15 -3.95 12.00 -22.96
C ARG A 15 -5.01 12.10 -21.87
N GLU A 16 -4.79 11.47 -20.71
CA GLU A 16 -5.66 11.62 -19.55
C GLU A 16 -5.71 13.06 -19.07
N ARG A 17 -4.56 13.77 -19.01
CA ARG A 17 -4.51 15.20 -18.66
C ARG A 17 -5.29 16.05 -19.65
N ASP A 18 -5.15 15.76 -20.96
CA ASP A 18 -5.89 16.49 -21.99
C ASP A 18 -7.41 16.25 -21.87
N LEU A 19 -7.84 15.03 -21.52
CA LEU A 19 -9.24 14.73 -21.21
C LEU A 19 -9.76 15.62 -20.08
N TRP A 20 -9.05 15.67 -18.97
CA TRP A 20 -9.44 16.50 -17.82
C TRP A 20 -9.51 18.00 -18.19
N ARG A 21 -8.51 18.54 -18.92
CA ARG A 21 -8.51 19.93 -19.40
C ARG A 21 -9.71 20.26 -20.27
N ASN A 22 -10.22 19.28 -21.00
CA ASN A 22 -11.39 19.42 -21.86
C ASN A 22 -12.71 19.07 -21.15
N GLY A 23 -12.69 18.97 -19.80
CA GLY A 23 -13.89 18.75 -19.00
C GLY A 23 -14.36 17.29 -18.90
N CYS A 24 -13.63 16.33 -19.48
CA CYS A 24 -13.91 14.90 -19.32
C CYS A 24 -13.32 14.43 -18.00
N ILE A 25 -14.12 14.39 -16.93
CA ILE A 25 -13.69 14.08 -15.56
C ILE A 25 -14.25 12.76 -15.02
N ASP A 26 -15.16 12.15 -15.75
CA ASP A 26 -15.79 10.86 -15.43
C ASP A 26 -15.79 9.96 -16.68
N TRP A 27 -15.83 8.63 -16.49
CA TRP A 27 -15.88 7.70 -17.61
C TRP A 27 -17.12 7.89 -18.48
N ASN A 28 -18.22 8.41 -17.93
CA ASN A 28 -19.44 8.72 -18.68
C ASN A 28 -19.24 9.88 -19.68
N ASP A 29 -18.22 10.71 -19.47
CA ASP A 29 -17.94 11.86 -20.35
C ASP A 29 -17.15 11.42 -21.60
N LEU A 30 -16.60 10.18 -21.61
CA LEU A 30 -15.78 9.68 -22.72
C LEU A 30 -16.46 9.77 -24.12
N PRO A 31 -17.76 9.47 -24.28
CA PRO A 31 -18.43 9.59 -25.58
C PRO A 31 -18.40 11.01 -26.15
N GLU A 32 -18.41 12.03 -25.30
CA GLU A 32 -18.44 13.46 -25.67
C GLU A 32 -17.05 14.07 -25.77
N SER A 33 -16.01 13.35 -25.33
CA SER A 33 -14.62 13.84 -25.22
C SER A 33 -13.84 13.90 -26.55
N GLY A 34 -14.47 13.53 -27.68
CA GLY A 34 -13.80 13.40 -28.97
C GLY A 34 -12.93 12.12 -29.10
N ILE A 35 -12.93 11.25 -28.12
CA ILE A 35 -12.30 9.94 -28.23
C ILE A 35 -13.24 8.99 -28.97
N SER A 36 -12.70 8.28 -29.98
CA SER A 36 -13.45 7.25 -30.67
C SER A 36 -13.79 6.09 -29.70
N MET A 37 -15.07 5.92 -29.45
CA MET A 37 -15.61 4.83 -28.61
C MET A 37 -15.61 3.51 -29.40
N SER A 38 -14.43 2.93 -29.62
CA SER A 38 -14.29 1.63 -30.24
C SER A 38 -15.03 0.55 -29.44
N PRO A 39 -15.43 -0.59 -30.07
CA PRO A 39 -16.04 -1.69 -29.35
C PRO A 39 -15.19 -2.21 -28.17
N ARG A 40 -13.87 -2.16 -28.32
CA ARG A 40 -12.92 -2.51 -27.25
C ARG A 40 -13.02 -1.55 -26.07
N LEU A 41 -12.97 -0.23 -26.32
CA LEU A 41 -13.03 0.78 -25.26
C LEU A 41 -14.37 0.71 -24.52
N ARG A 42 -15.49 0.55 -25.23
CA ARG A 42 -16.80 0.37 -24.60
C ARG A 42 -16.81 -0.79 -23.61
N ARG A 43 -16.29 -1.95 -24.02
CA ARG A 43 -16.17 -3.13 -23.15
C ARG A 43 -15.26 -2.86 -21.94
N GLU A 44 -14.09 -2.21 -22.15
CA GLU A 44 -13.18 -1.87 -21.05
C GLU A 44 -13.86 -0.93 -20.04
N VAL A 45 -14.69 0.02 -20.48
CA VAL A 45 -15.48 0.92 -19.60
C VAL A 45 -16.53 0.12 -18.83
N GLU A 46 -17.28 -0.77 -19.50
CA GLU A 46 -18.28 -1.62 -18.84
C GLU A 46 -17.66 -2.54 -17.79
N GLU A 47 -16.49 -3.13 -18.09
CA GLU A 47 -15.72 -3.94 -17.13
C GLU A 47 -15.28 -3.09 -15.92
N ALA A 48 -14.79 -1.88 -16.16
CA ALA A 48 -14.36 -0.96 -15.09
C ALA A 48 -15.54 -0.52 -14.21
N GLU A 49 -16.71 -0.23 -14.81
CA GLU A 49 -17.94 0.08 -14.07
C GLU A 49 -18.36 -1.08 -13.15
N ASN A 50 -18.34 -2.31 -13.68
CA ASN A 50 -18.67 -3.50 -12.91
C ASN A 50 -17.67 -3.73 -11.78
N ALA A 51 -16.36 -3.57 -12.05
CA ALA A 51 -15.32 -3.68 -11.05
C ALA A 51 -15.46 -2.61 -9.95
N PHE A 52 -15.82 -1.38 -10.33
CA PHE A 52 -16.04 -0.28 -9.38
C PHE A 52 -17.26 -0.55 -8.47
N LYS A 53 -18.37 -1.00 -9.04
CA LYS A 53 -19.58 -1.39 -8.27
C LYS A 53 -19.29 -2.52 -7.26
N ASN A 54 -18.41 -3.45 -7.64
CA ASN A 54 -18.04 -4.59 -6.81
C ASN A 54 -16.85 -4.30 -5.85
N MET A 55 -16.36 -3.05 -5.83
CA MET A 55 -15.17 -2.67 -5.04
C MET A 55 -13.96 -3.59 -5.33
N ASP A 56 -13.74 -3.92 -6.61
CA ASP A 56 -12.64 -4.79 -7.05
C ASP A 56 -11.33 -3.99 -7.22
N ALA A 57 -10.61 -3.82 -6.13
CA ALA A 57 -9.34 -3.12 -6.13
C ALA A 57 -8.25 -3.86 -6.95
N VAL A 58 -8.34 -5.19 -7.07
CA VAL A 58 -7.38 -6.01 -7.82
C VAL A 58 -7.49 -5.74 -9.32
N TYR A 59 -8.72 -5.62 -9.84
CA TYR A 59 -8.97 -5.22 -11.22
C TYR A 59 -8.22 -3.91 -11.56
N PHE A 60 -8.37 -2.88 -10.74
CA PHE A 60 -7.75 -1.58 -10.97
C PHE A 60 -6.22 -1.63 -10.78
N ALA A 61 -5.74 -2.29 -9.72
CA ALA A 61 -4.32 -2.41 -9.46
C ALA A 61 -3.57 -3.14 -10.59
N SER A 62 -4.21 -4.11 -11.25
CA SER A 62 -3.63 -4.84 -12.39
C SER A 62 -3.42 -3.96 -13.63
N ARG A 63 -4.21 -2.89 -13.78
CA ARG A 63 -4.17 -1.92 -14.88
C ARG A 63 -3.32 -0.68 -14.60
N LEU A 64 -2.97 -0.45 -13.33
CA LEU A 64 -2.17 0.70 -12.91
C LEU A 64 -0.72 0.31 -12.67
N ARG A 65 0.23 1.10 -13.18
CA ARG A 65 1.64 1.00 -12.80
C ARG A 65 1.78 1.24 -11.29
N PRO A 66 2.77 0.64 -10.62
CA PRO A 66 2.93 0.80 -9.16
C PRO A 66 2.91 2.26 -8.68
N ALA A 67 3.54 3.17 -9.41
CA ALA A 67 3.58 4.59 -9.07
C ALA A 67 2.22 5.32 -9.26
N GLU A 68 1.27 4.72 -9.98
CA GLU A 68 -0.07 5.30 -10.19
C GLU A 68 -1.14 4.71 -9.24
N ARG A 69 -0.78 3.74 -8.43
CA ARG A 69 -1.73 3.07 -7.52
C ARG A 69 -2.20 3.93 -6.33
N TRP A 70 -1.61 5.11 -6.14
CA TRP A 70 -2.12 6.11 -5.21
C TRP A 70 -3.59 6.48 -5.46
N ARG A 71 -4.05 6.35 -6.70
CA ARG A 71 -5.43 6.64 -7.12
C ARG A 71 -6.45 5.74 -6.41
N LEU A 72 -6.07 4.51 -6.09
CA LEU A 72 -6.90 3.58 -5.33
C LEU A 72 -7.23 4.11 -3.93
N LEU A 73 -6.34 4.90 -3.34
CA LEU A 73 -6.48 5.40 -1.97
C LEU A 73 -7.62 6.42 -1.80
N PHE A 74 -8.24 6.91 -2.89
CA PHE A 74 -9.41 7.77 -2.77
C PHE A 74 -10.69 6.97 -2.53
N ASP A 75 -10.93 5.95 -3.33
CA ASP A 75 -12.19 5.21 -3.29
C ASP A 75 -12.15 4.02 -2.32
N PHE A 76 -10.93 3.53 -2.01
CA PHE A 76 -10.71 2.36 -1.16
C PHE A 76 -10.05 2.70 0.19
N GLU A 77 -10.02 3.96 0.61
CA GLU A 77 -9.37 4.40 1.85
C GLU A 77 -9.79 3.56 3.06
N ASN A 78 -11.08 3.37 3.25
CA ASN A 78 -11.65 2.60 4.37
C ASN A 78 -11.47 1.08 4.24
N SER A 79 -10.94 0.63 3.10
CA SER A 79 -10.68 -0.79 2.81
C SER A 79 -9.18 -1.11 2.74
N CYS A 80 -8.33 -0.25 3.33
CA CYS A 80 -6.89 -0.46 3.40
C CYS A 80 -6.49 -1.18 4.70
N ALA A 81 -5.56 -2.13 4.55
CA ALA A 81 -4.75 -2.64 5.65
C ALA A 81 -3.29 -2.26 5.40
N PHE A 82 -2.66 -1.68 6.40
CA PHE A 82 -1.26 -1.27 6.38
C PHE A 82 -0.43 -2.40 6.97
N VAL A 83 0.64 -2.81 6.29
CA VAL A 83 1.40 -4.01 6.64
C VAL A 83 2.88 -3.72 6.62
N ASP A 84 3.57 -4.15 7.68
CA ASP A 84 5.03 -4.15 7.79
C ASP A 84 5.51 -5.45 8.42
N ILE A 85 6.66 -5.98 7.96
CA ILE A 85 7.18 -7.27 8.38
C ILE A 85 8.59 -7.13 8.95
N GLU A 86 8.76 -7.60 10.19
CA GLU A 86 10.08 -7.77 10.79
C GLU A 86 10.60 -9.19 10.57
N MET A 87 11.88 -9.29 10.26
CA MET A 87 12.53 -10.56 9.92
C MET A 87 13.28 -11.16 11.11
N ASP A 88 13.42 -12.50 11.14
CA ASP A 88 14.18 -13.22 12.16
C ASP A 88 15.72 -13.20 11.94
N GLY A 89 16.15 -12.71 10.78
CA GLY A 89 17.56 -12.69 10.39
C GLY A 89 17.80 -11.83 9.16
N TYR A 90 18.96 -12.03 8.54
CA TYR A 90 19.38 -11.31 7.35
C TYR A 90 19.54 -12.25 6.14
N GLY A 91 19.38 -11.70 4.93
CA GLY A 91 19.64 -12.40 3.68
C GLY A 91 18.54 -13.36 3.25
N LYS A 92 18.86 -14.26 2.32
CA LYS A 92 17.87 -15.10 1.60
C LYS A 92 17.16 -16.16 2.45
N TYR A 93 17.70 -16.49 3.61
CA TYR A 93 17.14 -17.50 4.54
C TYR A 93 16.32 -16.88 5.67
N ALA A 94 16.25 -15.55 5.74
CA ALA A 94 15.42 -14.87 6.71
C ALA A 94 13.94 -15.18 6.48
N ASN A 95 13.19 -15.31 7.58
CA ASN A 95 11.75 -15.55 7.57
C ASN A 95 11.05 -14.45 8.37
N PRO A 96 9.77 -14.18 8.09
CA PRO A 96 8.97 -13.29 8.92
C PRO A 96 8.98 -13.71 10.38
N ALA A 97 9.37 -12.79 11.25
CA ALA A 97 9.35 -12.94 12.70
C ALA A 97 8.09 -12.33 13.30
N VAL A 98 7.75 -11.12 12.83
CA VAL A 98 6.55 -10.37 13.18
C VAL A 98 5.91 -9.88 11.91
N VAL A 99 4.60 -10.07 11.77
CA VAL A 99 3.78 -9.42 10.75
C VAL A 99 2.87 -8.44 11.48
N GLY A 100 3.12 -7.14 11.31
CA GLY A 100 2.27 -6.06 11.80
C GLY A 100 1.18 -5.73 10.80
N ILE A 101 -0.02 -5.52 11.31
CA ILE A 101 -1.19 -5.12 10.51
C ILE A 101 -1.90 -3.99 11.26
N CYS A 102 -2.02 -2.83 10.62
CA CYS A 102 -2.81 -1.71 11.12
C CYS A 102 -4.03 -1.53 10.23
N ARG A 103 -5.23 -1.60 10.81
CA ARG A 103 -6.50 -1.45 10.13
C ARG A 103 -7.47 -0.69 11.02
N ASN A 104 -8.19 0.29 10.46
CA ASN A 104 -9.14 1.12 11.23
C ASN A 104 -8.50 1.73 12.49
N ASN A 105 -7.26 2.24 12.38
CA ASN A 105 -6.44 2.77 13.47
C ASN A 105 -6.14 1.75 14.60
N SER A 106 -6.37 0.47 14.36
CA SER A 106 -6.07 -0.60 15.32
C SER A 106 -4.90 -1.43 14.84
N TYR A 107 -3.83 -1.45 15.62
CA TYR A 107 -2.66 -2.28 15.38
C TYR A 107 -2.86 -3.68 15.96
N SER A 108 -2.47 -4.66 15.18
CA SER A 108 -2.34 -6.05 15.61
C SER A 108 -1.09 -6.66 15.01
N TYR A 109 -0.57 -7.73 15.60
CA TYR A 109 0.60 -8.43 15.07
C TYR A 109 0.46 -9.95 15.22
N LEU A 110 1.19 -10.66 14.38
CA LEU A 110 1.31 -12.11 14.39
C LEU A 110 2.78 -12.50 14.54
N LEU A 111 3.06 -13.53 15.34
CA LEU A 111 4.41 -13.97 15.70
C LEU A 111 4.74 -15.33 15.09
N LYS A 112 5.95 -15.44 14.54
CA LYS A 112 6.52 -16.71 14.10
C LYS A 112 6.54 -17.73 15.24
N GLY A 113 6.11 -18.96 14.93
CA GLY A 113 6.08 -20.07 15.90
C GLY A 113 4.96 -19.98 16.93
N LYS A 114 4.05 -18.99 16.82
CA LYS A 114 2.91 -18.83 17.70
C LYS A 114 1.59 -18.79 16.92
N ASP A 115 1.34 -17.71 16.23
CA ASP A 115 0.06 -17.43 15.59
C ASP A 115 0.21 -16.95 14.13
N LEU A 116 1.43 -16.86 13.62
CA LEU A 116 1.67 -16.47 12.23
C LEU A 116 1.34 -17.62 11.27
N ASN A 117 0.13 -17.61 10.72
CA ASN A 117 -0.37 -18.55 9.72
C ASN A 117 -1.39 -17.86 8.80
N ARG A 118 -1.78 -18.56 7.70
CA ARG A 118 -2.71 -18.05 6.68
C ARG A 118 -4.04 -17.58 7.28
N GLN A 119 -4.65 -18.38 8.16
CA GLN A 119 -5.97 -18.09 8.71
C GLN A 119 -5.93 -16.80 9.53
N ASN A 120 -4.98 -16.70 10.46
CA ASN A 120 -4.84 -15.53 11.31
C ASN A 120 -4.48 -14.27 10.52
N ILE A 121 -3.69 -14.39 9.44
CA ILE A 121 -3.44 -13.26 8.51
C ILE A 121 -4.77 -12.82 7.89
N ALA A 122 -5.55 -13.75 7.34
CA ALA A 122 -6.84 -13.45 6.71
C ALA A 122 -7.82 -12.80 7.71
N ASP A 123 -7.89 -13.30 8.94
CA ASP A 123 -8.76 -12.77 9.99
C ASP A 123 -8.36 -11.33 10.36
N LYS A 124 -7.05 -11.02 10.43
CA LYS A 124 -6.57 -9.67 10.72
C LYS A 124 -6.77 -8.70 9.57
N LEU A 125 -6.66 -9.17 8.33
CA LEU A 125 -6.94 -8.38 7.14
C LEU A 125 -8.44 -8.13 6.95
N GLY A 126 -9.30 -9.06 7.40
CA GLY A 126 -10.76 -8.94 7.35
C GLY A 126 -11.27 -8.65 5.94
N ASP A 127 -12.13 -7.64 5.81
CA ASP A 127 -12.76 -7.20 4.55
C ASP A 127 -11.93 -6.18 3.75
N SER A 128 -10.65 -5.97 4.13
CA SER A 128 -9.74 -5.10 3.38
C SER A 128 -9.69 -5.50 1.90
N LYS A 129 -9.45 -4.52 1.04
CA LYS A 129 -9.28 -4.70 -0.40
C LYS A 129 -7.87 -4.38 -0.86
N ILE A 130 -7.16 -3.58 -0.07
CA ILE A 130 -5.82 -3.09 -0.39
C ILE A 130 -4.88 -3.39 0.77
N LEU A 131 -3.69 -3.89 0.43
CA LEU A 131 -2.54 -3.95 1.33
C LEU A 131 -1.58 -2.82 0.98
N VAL A 132 -1.29 -1.97 1.94
CA VAL A 132 -0.37 -0.83 1.79
C VAL A 132 0.94 -1.15 2.47
N PHE A 133 2.05 -0.93 1.75
CA PHE A 133 3.41 -1.17 2.19
C PHE A 133 4.30 0.06 1.94
N TYR A 134 5.46 0.09 2.55
CA TYR A 134 6.56 0.94 2.15
C TYR A 134 7.77 0.11 1.75
N ASN A 135 8.09 0.05 0.44
CA ASN A 135 9.13 -0.81 -0.15
C ASN A 135 8.88 -2.32 0.09
N GLY A 136 7.65 -2.69 0.37
CA GLY A 136 7.26 -4.05 0.75
C GLY A 136 6.76 -4.91 -0.40
N ALA A 137 6.44 -4.35 -1.58
CA ALA A 137 5.92 -5.12 -2.71
C ALA A 137 6.90 -6.19 -3.20
N ARG A 138 8.21 -5.96 -3.08
CA ARG A 138 9.26 -6.92 -3.46
C ARG A 138 9.63 -7.90 -2.34
N HIS A 139 9.49 -7.49 -1.08
CA HIS A 139 9.95 -8.25 0.08
C HIS A 139 8.76 -8.82 0.86
N ASP A 140 7.97 -7.97 1.48
CA ASP A 140 6.91 -8.36 2.41
C ASP A 140 5.81 -9.15 1.70
N LEU A 141 5.34 -8.67 0.55
CA LEU A 141 4.34 -9.37 -0.26
C LEU A 141 4.83 -10.75 -0.72
N ARG A 142 6.13 -10.90 -1.03
CA ARG A 142 6.73 -12.18 -1.39
C ARG A 142 6.68 -13.17 -0.23
N PHE A 143 6.93 -12.71 1.01
CA PHE A 143 6.84 -13.55 2.18
C PHE A 143 5.39 -13.89 2.52
N LEU A 144 4.48 -12.93 2.42
CA LEU A 144 3.05 -13.19 2.60
C LEU A 144 2.53 -14.22 1.61
N LYS A 145 2.94 -14.18 0.35
CA LYS A 145 2.59 -15.17 -0.68
C LYS A 145 3.03 -16.59 -0.35
N ARG A 146 4.07 -16.78 0.43
CA ARG A 146 4.48 -18.13 0.89
C ARG A 146 3.51 -18.70 1.91
N LEU A 147 2.97 -17.85 2.79
CA LEU A 147 2.01 -18.23 3.83
C LEU A 147 0.57 -18.21 3.33
N PHE A 148 0.31 -17.36 2.36
CA PHE A 148 -1.00 -17.06 1.79
C PHE A 148 -0.86 -16.92 0.27
N PRO A 149 -0.79 -18.05 -0.50
CA PRO A 149 -0.46 -18.03 -1.93
C PRO A 149 -1.38 -17.17 -2.80
N ASP A 150 -2.66 -17.17 -2.52
CA ASP A 150 -3.71 -16.42 -3.23
C ASP A 150 -3.91 -14.98 -2.69
N ILE A 151 -3.00 -14.46 -1.87
CA ILE A 151 -3.12 -13.10 -1.29
C ILE A 151 -3.19 -12.01 -2.38
N GLY A 152 -2.46 -12.19 -3.47
CA GLY A 152 -2.45 -11.24 -4.59
C GLY A 152 -3.72 -11.26 -5.46
N ASP A 153 -4.50 -12.34 -5.39
CA ASP A 153 -5.77 -12.47 -6.09
C ASP A 153 -6.93 -11.88 -5.28
N ARG A 154 -6.72 -11.72 -3.96
CA ARG A 154 -7.72 -11.18 -3.04
C ARG A 154 -7.51 -9.72 -2.70
N TYR A 155 -6.25 -9.28 -2.67
CA TYR A 155 -5.88 -7.95 -2.21
C TYR A 155 -4.99 -7.23 -3.22
N ALA A 156 -5.35 -6.02 -3.58
CA ALA A 156 -4.47 -5.14 -4.33
C ALA A 156 -3.29 -4.68 -3.47
N ALA A 157 -2.09 -4.60 -4.05
CA ALA A 157 -0.92 -4.11 -3.34
C ALA A 157 -0.61 -2.66 -3.76
N VAL A 158 -0.50 -1.76 -2.80
CA VAL A 158 -0.03 -0.38 -2.97
C VAL A 158 1.29 -0.23 -2.22
N ASP A 159 2.38 -0.03 -2.96
CA ASP A 159 3.68 0.29 -2.37
C ASP A 159 3.89 1.80 -2.42
N LEU A 160 4.15 2.41 -1.28
CA LEU A 160 4.29 3.87 -1.16
C LEU A 160 5.64 4.38 -1.68
N LEU A 161 6.67 3.51 -1.78
CA LEU A 161 8.00 3.94 -2.25
C LEU A 161 8.00 4.45 -3.71
N PRO A 162 7.41 3.76 -4.71
CA PRO A 162 7.30 4.28 -6.06
C PRO A 162 6.55 5.61 -6.14
N ILE A 163 5.52 5.78 -5.32
CA ILE A 163 4.72 7.01 -5.24
C ILE A 163 5.55 8.16 -4.67
N ALA A 164 6.24 7.92 -3.54
CA ALA A 164 7.15 8.89 -2.92
C ALA A 164 8.26 9.32 -3.89
N ASN A 165 8.87 8.36 -4.61
CA ASN A 165 9.91 8.65 -5.59
C ASN A 165 9.40 9.54 -6.75
N GLN A 166 8.16 9.39 -7.19
CA GLN A 166 7.54 10.22 -8.22
C GLN A 166 7.37 11.68 -7.76
N LEU A 167 7.19 11.90 -6.46
CA LEU A 167 7.15 13.21 -5.81
C LEU A 167 8.54 13.77 -5.46
N GLY A 168 9.62 13.08 -5.86
CA GLY A 168 10.99 13.49 -5.51
C GLY A 168 11.42 13.14 -4.08
N LEU A 169 10.54 12.54 -3.27
CA LEU A 169 10.84 12.09 -1.92
C LEU A 169 11.63 10.77 -1.98
N LYS A 170 12.89 10.78 -1.54
CA LYS A 170 13.80 9.64 -1.67
C LYS A 170 14.33 9.18 -0.32
N GLY A 171 14.30 7.87 -0.08
CA GLY A 171 14.92 7.27 1.10
C GLY A 171 14.07 6.19 1.76
N GLY A 172 14.50 5.76 2.94
CA GLY A 172 13.75 4.80 3.76
C GLY A 172 12.58 5.46 4.51
N LEU A 173 11.70 4.63 5.06
CA LEU A 173 10.46 5.04 5.75
C LEU A 173 10.69 6.20 6.75
N LYS A 174 11.68 6.08 7.64
CA LYS A 174 12.00 7.12 8.66
C LYS A 174 12.39 8.48 8.07
N LYS A 175 13.00 8.48 6.88
CA LYS A 175 13.34 9.74 6.21
C LYS A 175 12.08 10.39 5.63
N ILE A 176 11.23 9.60 4.99
CA ILE A 176 9.96 10.07 4.42
C ILE A 176 9.02 10.59 5.52
N GLU A 177 8.94 9.92 6.66
CA GLU A 177 8.16 10.40 7.81
C GLU A 177 8.61 11.79 8.26
N ARG A 178 9.92 12.02 8.37
CA ARG A 178 10.47 13.35 8.73
C ARG A 178 10.14 14.41 7.69
N GLU A 179 10.33 14.09 6.40
CA GLU A 179 10.01 15.00 5.29
C GLU A 179 8.51 15.35 5.24
N LEU A 180 7.66 14.39 5.61
CA LEU A 180 6.22 14.58 5.71
C LEU A 180 5.73 15.06 7.09
N CYS A 181 6.64 15.41 8.01
CA CYS A 181 6.31 15.86 9.38
C CYS A 181 5.43 14.85 10.15
N ILE A 182 5.67 13.55 9.96
CA ILE A 182 5.02 12.48 10.72
C ILE A 182 5.90 12.12 11.91
N LYS A 183 5.34 12.24 13.11
CA LYS A 183 6.08 12.04 14.37
C LYS A 183 6.11 10.56 14.75
N ARG A 184 7.23 10.16 15.35
CA ARG A 184 7.40 8.90 16.08
C ARG A 184 7.46 9.15 17.57
N SER A 185 7.23 8.12 18.37
CA SER A 185 7.50 8.22 19.80
C SER A 185 9.00 8.39 20.05
N ARG A 186 9.34 9.16 21.07
CA ARG A 186 10.74 9.43 21.46
C ARG A 186 11.54 8.14 21.71
N ILE A 187 10.86 7.10 22.22
CA ILE A 187 11.47 5.79 22.49
C ILE A 187 11.94 5.13 21.19
N VAL A 188 11.12 5.17 20.13
CA VAL A 188 11.45 4.59 18.84
C VAL A 188 12.47 5.44 18.08
N GLU A 189 12.39 6.76 18.17
CA GLU A 189 13.38 7.67 17.56
C GLU A 189 14.79 7.44 18.10
N LEU A 190 14.95 7.25 19.42
CA LEU A 190 16.22 6.98 20.08
C LEU A 190 16.72 5.54 19.84
N SER A 191 15.85 4.63 19.41
CA SER A 191 16.25 3.28 19.03
C SER A 191 16.95 3.31 17.67
N VAL A 192 18.15 2.72 17.61
CA VAL A 192 18.92 2.68 16.34
C VAL A 192 18.23 1.79 15.34
N SER A 193 18.07 2.29 14.10
CA SER A 193 17.56 1.53 12.96
C SER A 193 18.28 0.19 12.81
N GLY A 194 17.53 -0.87 12.46
CA GLY A 194 18.09 -2.20 12.20
C GLY A 194 18.21 -3.11 13.41
N ARG A 195 17.65 -2.73 14.55
CA ARG A 195 17.67 -3.58 15.78
C ARG A 195 16.57 -4.64 15.84
N ALA A 196 15.61 -4.65 14.91
CA ALA A 196 14.50 -5.60 14.96
C ALA A 196 14.98 -7.06 15.04
N VAL A 197 15.94 -7.44 14.19
CA VAL A 197 16.54 -8.78 14.21
C VAL A 197 17.22 -9.09 15.56
N GLN A 198 17.93 -8.12 16.16
CA GLN A 198 18.56 -8.33 17.47
C GLN A 198 17.52 -8.44 18.60
N LEU A 199 16.45 -7.63 18.56
CA LEU A 199 15.34 -7.71 19.52
C LEU A 199 14.65 -9.07 19.43
N TRP A 200 14.37 -9.53 18.21
CA TRP A 200 13.82 -10.86 17.97
C TRP A 200 14.72 -11.97 18.56
N LYS A 201 16.01 -11.97 18.22
CA LYS A 201 16.98 -12.95 18.72
C LYS A 201 17.13 -12.90 20.24
N SER A 202 17.11 -11.70 20.82
CA SER A 202 17.19 -11.54 22.29
C SER A 202 15.95 -12.08 22.97
N TRP A 203 14.76 -11.82 22.40
CA TRP A 203 13.51 -12.37 22.94
C TRP A 203 13.48 -13.91 22.84
N THR A 204 13.77 -14.47 21.68
CA THR A 204 13.73 -15.93 21.46
C THR A 204 14.74 -16.69 22.34
N ARG A 205 15.89 -16.06 22.63
CA ARG A 205 16.93 -16.64 23.49
C ARG A 205 16.58 -16.55 24.98
N THR A 206 15.98 -15.46 25.42
CA THR A 206 15.85 -15.14 26.86
C THR A 206 14.43 -15.24 27.40
N GLY A 207 13.40 -15.23 26.52
CA GLY A 207 11.99 -15.14 26.89
C GLY A 207 11.58 -13.80 27.51
N ARG A 208 12.49 -12.81 27.64
CA ARG A 208 12.19 -11.51 28.28
C ARG A 208 11.24 -10.69 27.43
N ARG A 209 10.02 -10.46 27.94
CA ARG A 209 8.96 -9.69 27.26
C ARG A 209 9.39 -8.28 26.86
N ALA A 210 10.31 -7.65 27.56
CA ALA A 210 10.80 -6.31 27.23
C ALA A 210 11.33 -6.21 25.78
N PHE A 211 12.02 -7.27 25.29
CA PHE A 211 12.52 -7.29 23.91
C PHE A 211 11.37 -7.41 22.89
N LEU A 212 10.37 -8.24 23.17
CA LEU A 212 9.19 -8.37 22.32
C LEU A 212 8.38 -7.07 22.30
N ASN A 213 8.14 -6.47 23.47
CA ASN A 213 7.40 -5.21 23.57
C ASN A 213 8.08 -4.09 22.78
N MET A 214 9.41 -4.00 22.85
CA MET A 214 10.15 -3.01 22.05
C MET A 214 10.06 -3.30 20.54
N LEU A 215 10.15 -4.57 20.15
CA LEU A 215 10.03 -4.98 18.73
C LEU A 215 8.63 -4.68 18.18
N THR A 216 7.59 -5.01 18.93
CA THR A 216 6.19 -4.75 18.51
C THR A 216 5.84 -3.27 18.55
N LEU A 217 6.40 -2.48 19.47
CA LEU A 217 6.27 -1.03 19.48
C LEU A 217 6.90 -0.42 18.22
N TYR A 218 8.12 -0.86 17.88
CA TYR A 218 8.81 -0.44 16.67
C TYR A 218 7.99 -0.76 15.42
N ASN A 219 7.57 -2.03 15.27
CA ASN A 219 6.76 -2.47 14.15
C ASN A 219 5.39 -1.76 14.10
N SER A 220 4.77 -1.45 15.25
CA SER A 220 3.49 -0.72 15.27
C SER A 220 3.59 0.68 14.69
N GLU A 221 4.69 1.38 14.97
CA GLU A 221 4.91 2.71 14.39
C GLU A 221 5.23 2.63 12.89
N ASP A 222 6.09 1.68 12.47
CA ASP A 222 6.38 1.45 11.06
C ASP A 222 5.11 1.11 10.29
N THR A 223 4.21 0.31 10.87
CA THR A 223 2.95 -0.11 10.25
C THR A 223 1.89 0.99 10.26
N CYS A 224 1.61 1.62 11.42
CA CYS A 224 0.51 2.57 11.54
C CYS A 224 0.82 3.92 10.87
N ASN A 225 2.09 4.33 10.83
CA ASN A 225 2.49 5.55 10.13
C ASN A 225 2.32 5.46 8.61
N LEU A 226 2.16 4.25 8.04
CA LEU A 226 1.84 4.12 6.62
C LEU A 226 0.51 4.79 6.26
N TYR A 227 -0.47 4.86 7.19
CA TYR A 227 -1.73 5.56 6.94
C TYR A 227 -1.52 7.06 6.68
N PRO A 228 -1.00 7.87 7.60
CA PRO A 228 -0.81 9.30 7.34
C PRO A 228 0.17 9.57 6.20
N ILE A 229 1.17 8.69 5.96
CA ILE A 229 2.05 8.78 4.79
C ILE A 229 1.24 8.61 3.51
N SER A 230 0.43 7.57 3.41
CA SER A 230 -0.35 7.27 2.22
C SER A 230 -1.32 8.39 1.87
N MET A 231 -1.97 9.01 2.87
CA MET A 231 -2.88 10.13 2.66
C MET A 231 -2.14 11.38 2.16
N LYS A 232 -1.01 11.72 2.78
CA LYS A 232 -0.19 12.87 2.33
C LYS A 232 0.36 12.67 0.91
N LEU A 233 0.90 11.49 0.61
CA LEU A 233 1.41 11.19 -0.74
C LEU A 233 0.28 11.22 -1.78
N ARG A 234 -0.90 10.66 -1.48
CA ARG A 234 -2.08 10.72 -2.33
C ARG A 234 -2.48 12.16 -2.66
N ASP A 235 -2.56 13.01 -1.63
CA ASP A 235 -2.99 14.39 -1.79
C ASP A 235 -1.96 15.23 -2.55
N MET A 236 -0.66 15.02 -2.29
CA MET A 236 0.43 15.64 -3.06
C MET A 236 0.41 15.20 -4.53
N MET A 237 0.18 13.91 -4.82
CA MET A 237 0.03 13.41 -6.18
C MET A 237 -1.14 14.09 -6.88
N ARG A 238 -2.29 14.18 -6.22
CA ARG A 238 -3.48 14.86 -6.77
C ARG A 238 -3.20 16.32 -7.10
N SER A 239 -2.62 17.08 -6.17
CA SER A 239 -2.27 18.49 -6.38
C SER A 239 -1.32 18.65 -7.56
N GLY A 240 -0.24 17.87 -7.63
CA GLY A 240 0.71 17.93 -8.76
C GLY A 240 0.10 17.52 -10.11
N TYR A 241 -0.95 16.70 -10.12
CA TYR A 241 -1.72 16.42 -11.35
C TYR A 241 -2.68 17.55 -11.69
N MET A 242 -3.22 18.29 -10.70
CA MET A 242 -4.17 19.38 -10.87
C MET A 242 -3.49 20.73 -11.17
N GLU A 243 -2.29 20.99 -10.61
CA GLU A 243 -1.51 22.22 -10.85
C GLU A 243 -0.89 22.29 -12.26
N GLY A 244 -0.94 21.22 -13.02
CA GLY A 244 -0.60 21.18 -14.44
C GLY A 244 -1.75 21.59 -15.37
N TYR A 245 -2.81 22.17 -14.82
CA TYR A 245 -3.97 22.70 -15.56
C TYR A 245 -3.84 24.18 -15.87
#